data_511947f9b7ac57cd93e151998552d674
#
_entry.id   511947f9b7ac57cd93e151998552d674
#
_cell.length_a   1.000
_cell.length_b   1.000
_cell.length_c   1.000
_cell.angle_alpha   90.00
_cell.angle_beta   90.00
_cell.angle_gamma   90.00
#
_symmetry.space_group_name_H-M   'P 1'
#
loop_
_entity.id
_entity.type
_entity.pdbx_description
1 polymer ?
#
loop_
_entity_poly.entity_id
_entity_poly.type
_entity_poly.pdbx_seq_one_letter_code
_entity_poly.pdbx_strand_id
1 'polypeptide(L)'
;DWTASMTVIDFLRDVGKNFRLGTMLAKDTVARRLNSEEGISFTEFSYQVLQGNDFLHLFDEYHCVLEIGGSDQWGNLTSGLDLIHKVRGVDVNVFTSPIITDAQGKKFGKSEGNAVWLDATMLSPYKFYQFWFNRPDVEMESLLKAFTFLPKAEIERLVKESETNPGAREAQRTLAWEVTSLVHGEEATNQAIEAAGALFGRGGDLSSIDEATLE
;
A
#
# COMPACT_ATOMS: atom_id res chain seq x y z
N ASP A 1 -9.95 19.78 7.95
CA ASP A 1 -9.14 20.06 6.73
C ASP A 1 -8.46 21.43 6.90
N TRP A 2 -7.22 21.41 7.37
CA TRP A 2 -6.40 22.59 7.66
C TRP A 2 -5.99 23.36 6.39
N THR A 3 -5.70 22.69 5.29
CA THR A 3 -5.30 23.33 4.04
C THR A 3 -6.46 24.04 3.37
N ALA A 4 -7.69 23.51 3.44
CA ALA A 4 -8.87 24.16 2.87
C ALA A 4 -9.26 25.45 3.60
N SER A 5 -8.82 25.66 4.86
CA SER A 5 -9.04 26.89 5.60
C SER A 5 -8.07 28.01 5.26
N MET A 6 -6.96 27.73 4.56
CA MET A 6 -5.98 28.73 4.14
C MET A 6 -6.45 29.47 2.88
N THR A 7 -6.25 30.78 2.85
CA THR A 7 -6.40 31.48 1.58
C THR A 7 -5.22 31.17 0.65
N VAL A 8 -5.43 31.25 -0.66
CA VAL A 8 -4.35 31.05 -1.65
C VAL A 8 -3.18 32.01 -1.40
N ILE A 9 -3.46 33.23 -0.98
CA ILE A 9 -2.42 34.24 -0.69
C ILE A 9 -1.60 33.84 0.53
N ASP A 10 -2.26 33.37 1.60
CA ASP A 10 -1.58 32.90 2.80
C ASP A 10 -0.72 31.65 2.50
N PHE A 11 -1.29 30.68 1.76
CA PHE A 11 -0.57 29.50 1.34
C PHE A 11 0.71 29.85 0.53
N LEU A 12 0.61 30.73 -0.44
CA LEU A 12 1.79 31.14 -1.24
C LEU A 12 2.80 31.92 -0.40
N ARG A 13 2.31 32.82 0.48
CA ARG A 13 3.18 33.65 1.33
C ARG A 13 3.89 32.84 2.41
N ASP A 14 3.22 31.90 3.07
CA ASP A 14 3.73 31.25 4.28
C ASP A 14 4.35 29.89 3.99
N VAL A 15 3.83 29.16 3.01
CA VAL A 15 4.29 27.85 2.59
C VAL A 15 5.07 27.92 1.28
N GLY A 16 4.45 28.42 0.22
CA GLY A 16 5.00 28.39 -1.14
C GLY A 16 6.37 29.06 -1.28
N LYS A 17 6.60 30.18 -0.58
CA LYS A 17 7.90 30.91 -0.61
C LYS A 17 9.11 30.06 -0.20
N ASN A 18 8.88 28.98 0.56
CA ASN A 18 9.95 28.11 1.05
C ASN A 18 10.41 27.07 0.02
N PHE A 19 9.66 26.95 -1.10
CA PHE A 19 9.95 26.03 -2.17
C PHE A 19 10.67 26.73 -3.33
N ARG A 20 11.77 26.14 -3.79
CA ARG A 20 12.52 26.66 -4.94
C ARG A 20 12.16 25.87 -6.18
N LEU A 21 11.68 26.57 -7.21
CA LEU A 21 11.26 25.96 -8.49
C LEU A 21 12.34 25.07 -9.10
N GLY A 22 13.61 25.51 -9.11
CA GLY A 22 14.71 24.71 -9.65
C GLY A 22 14.87 23.37 -8.93
N THR A 23 14.75 23.34 -7.61
CA THR A 23 14.81 22.09 -6.82
C THR A 23 13.60 21.20 -7.09
N MET A 24 12.40 21.78 -7.22
CA MET A 24 11.19 21.05 -7.50
C MET A 24 11.22 20.43 -8.90
N LEU A 25 11.67 21.17 -9.91
CA LEU A 25 11.77 20.69 -11.29
C LEU A 25 12.85 19.64 -11.50
N ALA A 26 13.89 19.64 -10.68
CA ALA A 26 15.00 18.68 -10.73
C ALA A 26 14.65 17.31 -10.14
N LYS A 27 13.50 17.15 -9.46
CA LYS A 27 13.08 15.86 -8.91
C LYS A 27 12.74 14.90 -10.05
N ASP A 28 13.21 13.65 -9.98
CA ASP A 28 13.10 12.64 -11.05
C ASP A 28 11.67 12.42 -11.54
N THR A 29 10.71 12.40 -10.61
CA THR A 29 9.29 12.23 -10.95
C THR A 29 8.74 13.41 -11.74
N VAL A 30 9.09 14.64 -11.34
CA VAL A 30 8.69 15.87 -12.01
C VAL A 30 9.38 16.00 -13.37
N ALA A 31 10.69 15.76 -13.42
CA ALA A 31 11.48 15.86 -14.65
C ALA A 31 10.97 14.88 -15.73
N ARG A 32 10.64 13.64 -15.34
CA ARG A 32 10.04 12.66 -16.26
C ARG A 32 8.69 13.10 -16.82
N ARG A 33 7.81 13.65 -15.97
CA ARG A 33 6.51 14.15 -16.39
C ARG A 33 6.64 15.39 -17.28
N LEU A 34 7.53 16.31 -16.93
CA LEU A 34 7.77 17.53 -17.71
C LEU A 34 8.25 17.22 -19.14
N ASN A 35 9.00 16.12 -19.32
CA ASN A 35 9.52 15.69 -20.62
C ASN A 35 8.60 14.67 -21.33
N SER A 36 7.43 14.32 -20.78
CA SER A 36 6.43 13.48 -21.46
C SER A 36 5.60 14.29 -22.44
N GLU A 37 4.96 13.62 -23.41
CA GLU A 37 4.08 14.28 -24.40
C GLU A 37 2.92 15.04 -23.75
N GLU A 38 2.38 14.53 -22.65
CA GLU A 38 1.27 15.15 -21.91
C GLU A 38 1.75 16.32 -21.03
N GLY A 39 3.03 16.35 -20.68
CA GLY A 39 3.58 17.31 -19.73
C GLY A 39 3.09 17.10 -18.29
N ILE A 40 3.20 18.14 -17.47
CA ILE A 40 2.74 18.14 -16.07
C ILE A 40 1.81 19.32 -15.84
N SER A 41 0.65 19.09 -15.24
CA SER A 41 -0.26 20.17 -14.85
C SER A 41 0.27 20.91 -13.62
N PHE A 42 -0.15 22.17 -13.44
CA PHE A 42 0.18 22.93 -12.23
C PHE A 42 -0.34 22.24 -10.96
N THR A 43 -1.51 21.61 -11.03
CA THR A 43 -2.09 20.84 -9.94
C THR A 43 -1.16 19.67 -9.55
N GLU A 44 -0.75 18.84 -10.51
CA GLU A 44 0.17 17.74 -10.30
C GLU A 44 1.53 18.21 -9.74
N PHE A 45 2.06 19.33 -10.28
CA PHE A 45 3.29 19.93 -9.80
C PHE A 45 3.19 20.43 -8.35
N SER A 46 2.01 20.93 -7.96
CA SER A 46 1.76 21.50 -6.63
C SER A 46 1.61 20.45 -5.52
N TYR A 47 1.36 19.17 -5.84
CA TYR A 47 1.19 18.11 -4.83
C TYR A 47 2.30 18.08 -3.80
N GLN A 48 3.54 18.23 -4.22
CA GLN A 48 4.69 18.21 -3.30
C GLN A 48 4.66 19.36 -2.28
N VAL A 49 4.04 20.49 -2.62
CA VAL A 49 3.89 21.64 -1.71
C VAL A 49 2.75 21.37 -0.73
N LEU A 50 1.64 20.83 -1.23
CA LEU A 50 0.46 20.49 -0.40
C LEU A 50 0.83 19.41 0.63
N GLN A 51 1.46 18.32 0.20
CA GLN A 51 1.89 17.24 1.09
C GLN A 51 2.95 17.71 2.08
N GLY A 52 3.88 18.59 1.64
CA GLY A 52 4.84 19.20 2.55
C GLY A 52 4.17 20.05 3.64
N ASN A 53 3.11 20.80 3.29
CA ASN A 53 2.31 21.54 4.25
C ASN A 53 1.56 20.62 5.23
N ASP A 54 1.06 19.48 4.76
CA ASP A 54 0.42 18.50 5.63
C ASP A 54 1.40 17.94 6.67
N PHE A 55 2.63 17.59 6.25
CA PHE A 55 3.65 17.12 7.20
C PHE A 55 4.03 18.19 8.22
N LEU A 56 4.17 19.47 7.79
CA LEU A 56 4.42 20.58 8.70
C LEU A 56 3.29 20.73 9.73
N HIS A 57 2.02 20.63 9.29
CA HIS A 57 0.89 20.69 10.19
C HIS A 57 0.87 19.52 11.20
N LEU A 58 1.12 18.30 10.71
CA LEU A 58 1.21 17.11 11.57
C LEU A 58 2.37 17.21 12.57
N PHE A 59 3.49 17.82 12.18
CA PHE A 59 4.59 18.10 13.09
C PHE A 59 4.17 19.11 14.16
N ASP A 60 3.56 20.23 13.78
CA ASP A 60 3.18 21.30 14.70
C ASP A 60 2.11 20.85 15.72
N GLU A 61 1.07 20.14 15.27
CA GLU A 61 -0.09 19.78 16.10
C GLU A 61 0.08 18.44 16.84
N TYR A 62 0.76 17.47 16.22
CA TYR A 62 0.84 16.10 16.74
C TYR A 62 2.27 15.62 17.04
N HIS A 63 3.28 16.48 16.86
CA HIS A 63 4.69 16.12 17.00
C HIS A 63 5.10 14.93 16.13
N CYS A 64 4.52 14.83 14.94
CA CYS A 64 4.86 13.80 13.97
C CYS A 64 6.27 14.05 13.41
N VAL A 65 7.21 13.17 13.70
CA VAL A 65 8.63 13.30 13.32
C VAL A 65 9.07 12.28 12.26
N LEU A 66 8.16 11.44 11.78
CA LEU A 66 8.43 10.44 10.75
C LEU A 66 7.25 10.36 9.78
N GLU A 67 7.53 10.58 8.48
CA GLU A 67 6.60 10.31 7.40
C GLU A 67 7.08 9.11 6.59
N ILE A 68 6.19 8.17 6.27
CA ILE A 68 6.51 6.95 5.52
C ILE A 68 5.67 6.85 4.24
N GLY A 69 6.24 6.22 3.20
CA GLY A 69 5.51 6.01 1.94
C GLY A 69 6.19 5.02 1.01
N GLY A 70 5.62 4.83 -0.17
CA GLY A 70 6.27 4.11 -1.24
C GLY A 70 7.44 4.89 -1.85
N SER A 71 8.36 4.22 -2.52
CA SER A 71 9.54 4.86 -3.14
C SER A 71 9.17 5.91 -4.19
N ASP A 72 7.97 5.85 -4.78
CA ASP A 72 7.45 6.87 -5.68
C ASP A 72 7.07 8.19 -4.97
N GLN A 73 6.92 8.16 -3.64
CA GLN A 73 6.62 9.33 -2.81
C GLN A 73 7.85 10.08 -2.30
N TRP A 74 9.07 9.59 -2.58
CA TRP A 74 10.31 10.18 -2.08
C TRP A 74 10.39 11.70 -2.29
N GLY A 75 10.02 12.16 -3.49
CA GLY A 75 10.04 13.59 -3.81
C GLY A 75 9.07 14.42 -2.97
N ASN A 76 7.89 13.87 -2.64
CA ASN A 76 6.89 14.54 -1.82
C ASN A 76 7.32 14.55 -0.34
N LEU A 77 7.73 13.40 0.18
CA LEU A 77 8.18 13.24 1.57
C LEU A 77 9.34 14.19 1.90
N THR A 78 10.36 14.23 1.04
CA THR A 78 11.52 15.13 1.22
C THR A 78 11.12 16.60 1.13
N SER A 79 10.03 16.95 0.44
CA SER A 79 9.50 18.31 0.42
C SER A 79 9.01 18.75 1.80
N GLY A 80 8.35 17.87 2.54
CA GLY A 80 7.91 18.14 3.91
C GLY A 80 9.09 18.26 4.89
N LEU A 81 10.07 17.35 4.78
CA LEU A 81 11.30 17.41 5.56
C LEU A 81 12.01 18.75 5.38
N ASP A 82 12.22 19.17 4.13
CA ASP A 82 12.85 20.44 3.80
C ASP A 82 12.06 21.65 4.31
N LEU A 83 10.73 21.60 4.24
CA LEU A 83 9.85 22.65 4.72
C LEU A 83 9.96 22.81 6.23
N ILE A 84 9.84 21.71 6.99
CA ILE A 84 9.93 21.72 8.46
C ILE A 84 11.29 22.25 8.90
N HIS A 85 12.39 21.79 8.28
CA HIS A 85 13.71 22.29 8.57
C HIS A 85 13.83 23.81 8.36
N LYS A 86 13.32 24.33 7.24
CA LYS A 86 13.36 25.77 6.93
C LYS A 86 12.50 26.62 7.85
N VAL A 87 11.34 26.14 8.25
CA VAL A 87 10.33 26.94 8.99
C VAL A 87 10.50 26.80 10.50
N ARG A 88 10.94 25.63 10.99
CA ARG A 88 11.08 25.32 12.42
C ARG A 88 12.53 25.13 12.89
N GLY A 89 13.47 24.95 11.97
CA GLY A 89 14.88 24.69 12.32
C GLY A 89 15.10 23.30 12.96
N VAL A 90 14.18 22.36 12.72
CA VAL A 90 14.17 21.01 13.30
C VAL A 90 14.33 19.98 12.20
N ASP A 91 15.08 18.93 12.47
CA ASP A 91 15.21 17.77 11.58
C ASP A 91 14.14 16.73 11.93
N VAL A 92 13.43 16.27 10.89
CA VAL A 92 12.48 15.15 10.93
C VAL A 92 12.96 14.05 10.01
N ASN A 93 12.26 12.91 9.99
CA ASN A 93 12.68 11.74 9.23
C ASN A 93 11.65 11.38 8.16
N VAL A 94 12.13 10.83 7.06
CA VAL A 94 11.29 10.20 6.03
C VAL A 94 11.82 8.81 5.72
N PHE A 95 10.92 7.88 5.47
CA PHE A 95 11.25 6.51 5.13
C PHE A 95 10.41 6.05 3.94
N THR A 96 11.04 5.39 2.97
CA THR A 96 10.32 4.79 1.85
C THR A 96 10.62 3.30 1.73
N SER A 97 9.58 2.53 1.38
CA SER A 97 9.70 1.14 1.00
C SER A 97 9.59 0.99 -0.52
N PRO A 98 10.18 -0.06 -1.11
CA PRO A 98 9.92 -0.42 -2.49
C PRO A 98 8.42 -0.59 -2.76
N ILE A 99 7.98 -0.22 -3.96
CA ILE A 99 6.59 -0.46 -4.39
C ILE A 99 6.42 -1.96 -4.61
N ILE A 100 5.34 -2.51 -4.07
CA ILE A 100 4.96 -3.89 -4.32
C ILE A 100 4.34 -3.97 -5.71
N THR A 101 4.87 -4.86 -6.54
CA THR A 101 4.38 -5.12 -7.90
C THR A 101 4.00 -6.59 -8.03
N ASP A 102 3.10 -6.88 -8.98
CA ASP A 102 2.87 -8.24 -9.42
C ASP A 102 4.04 -8.79 -10.26
N ALA A 103 3.96 -10.05 -10.67
CA ALA A 103 4.99 -10.72 -11.49
C ALA A 103 5.24 -10.04 -12.84
N GLN A 104 4.32 -9.18 -13.31
CA GLN A 104 4.44 -8.41 -14.55
C GLN A 104 5.00 -7.00 -14.32
N GLY A 105 5.34 -6.65 -13.07
CA GLY A 105 5.84 -5.32 -12.71
C GLY A 105 4.75 -4.24 -12.59
N LYS A 106 3.47 -4.63 -12.64
CA LYS A 106 2.34 -3.72 -12.42
C LYS A 106 2.15 -3.47 -10.93
N LYS A 107 1.89 -2.21 -10.54
CA LYS A 107 1.65 -1.86 -9.13
C LYS A 107 0.49 -2.66 -8.56
N PHE A 108 0.74 -3.29 -7.40
CA PHE A 108 -0.23 -4.09 -6.69
C PHE A 108 -1.38 -3.22 -6.13
N GLY A 109 -2.62 -3.71 -6.24
CA GLY A 109 -3.78 -3.08 -5.59
C GLY A 109 -4.29 -1.76 -6.20
N LYS A 110 -3.86 -1.39 -7.43
CA LYS A 110 -4.45 -0.22 -8.11
C LYS A 110 -5.67 -0.56 -8.97
N SER A 111 -6.59 0.38 -8.99
CA SER A 111 -8.02 0.37 -9.26
C SER A 111 -8.54 -0.06 -10.64
N GLU A 112 -7.75 -0.57 -11.55
CA GLU A 112 -8.27 -1.05 -12.82
C GLU A 112 -8.73 -2.52 -12.75
N GLY A 113 -9.73 -2.78 -11.86
CA GLY A 113 -10.32 -4.11 -11.69
C GLY A 113 -9.59 -5.05 -10.72
N ASN A 114 -8.47 -4.63 -10.10
CA ASN A 114 -7.68 -5.45 -9.17
C ASN A 114 -7.54 -4.83 -7.77
N ALA A 115 -8.44 -3.93 -7.37
CA ALA A 115 -8.45 -3.40 -6.02
C ALA A 115 -8.86 -4.50 -5.02
N VAL A 116 -8.03 -4.71 -3.99
CA VAL A 116 -8.32 -5.63 -2.90
C VAL A 116 -8.83 -4.80 -1.74
N TRP A 117 -10.14 -4.79 -1.57
CA TRP A 117 -10.79 -4.02 -0.53
C TRP A 117 -10.68 -4.74 0.82
N LEU A 118 -10.41 -3.96 1.88
CA LEU A 118 -10.37 -4.48 3.26
C LEU A 118 -11.76 -4.53 3.89
N ASP A 119 -12.72 -3.76 3.35
CA ASP A 119 -14.10 -3.74 3.82
C ASP A 119 -14.85 -4.97 3.29
N ALA A 120 -15.38 -5.78 4.20
CA ALA A 120 -16.11 -7.01 3.88
C ALA A 120 -17.36 -6.76 3.04
N THR A 121 -17.94 -5.54 3.08
CA THR A 121 -19.10 -5.17 2.25
C THR A 121 -18.72 -4.89 0.79
N MET A 122 -17.45 -4.63 0.51
CA MET A 122 -16.91 -4.37 -0.83
C MET A 122 -16.22 -5.60 -1.44
N LEU A 123 -15.63 -6.43 -0.60
CA LEU A 123 -14.99 -7.69 -0.98
C LEU A 123 -15.15 -8.69 0.17
N SER A 124 -15.96 -9.73 -0.03
CA SER A 124 -16.21 -10.71 1.04
C SER A 124 -14.93 -11.39 1.52
N PRO A 125 -14.86 -11.85 2.80
CA PRO A 125 -13.70 -12.56 3.33
C PRO A 125 -13.31 -13.78 2.48
N TYR A 126 -14.27 -14.46 1.87
CA TYR A 126 -14.01 -15.56 0.95
C TYR A 126 -13.26 -15.09 -0.32
N LYS A 127 -13.76 -14.05 -1.00
CA LYS A 127 -13.09 -13.49 -2.20
C LYS A 127 -11.72 -12.91 -1.85
N PHE A 128 -11.60 -12.29 -0.67
CA PHE A 128 -10.34 -11.79 -0.15
C PHE A 128 -9.33 -12.92 0.08
N TYR A 129 -9.74 -14.01 0.74
CA TYR A 129 -8.90 -15.21 0.92
C TYR A 129 -8.49 -15.81 -0.43
N GLN A 130 -9.44 -15.97 -1.37
CA GLN A 130 -9.19 -16.52 -2.70
C GLN A 130 -8.21 -15.66 -3.50
N PHE A 131 -8.27 -14.34 -3.35
CA PHE A 131 -7.32 -13.44 -4.00
C PHE A 131 -5.87 -13.77 -3.59
N TRP A 132 -5.60 -13.91 -2.30
CA TRP A 132 -4.28 -14.25 -1.79
C TRP A 132 -3.87 -15.69 -2.10
N PHE A 133 -4.80 -16.60 -1.96
CA PHE A 133 -4.57 -18.01 -2.28
C PHE A 133 -4.20 -18.24 -3.75
N ASN A 134 -4.73 -17.45 -4.67
CA ASN A 134 -4.50 -17.60 -6.10
C ASN A 134 -3.26 -16.86 -6.63
N ARG A 135 -2.40 -16.34 -5.76
CA ARG A 135 -1.15 -15.72 -6.19
C ARG A 135 -0.16 -16.74 -6.78
N PRO A 136 0.61 -16.33 -7.83
CA PRO A 136 1.64 -17.18 -8.42
C PRO A 136 2.79 -17.49 -7.44
N ASP A 137 3.44 -18.66 -7.59
CA ASP A 137 4.58 -19.06 -6.75
C ASP A 137 5.72 -18.03 -6.76
N VAL A 138 5.99 -17.41 -7.90
CA VAL A 138 7.04 -16.40 -8.08
C VAL A 138 6.86 -15.16 -7.20
N GLU A 139 5.64 -14.88 -6.74
CA GLU A 139 5.32 -13.73 -5.88
C GLU A 139 5.42 -14.08 -4.38
N MET A 140 5.48 -15.36 -4.01
CA MET A 140 5.32 -15.80 -2.62
C MET A 140 6.36 -15.18 -1.68
N GLU A 141 7.63 -15.17 -2.05
CA GLU A 141 8.67 -14.60 -1.20
C GLU A 141 8.40 -13.13 -0.86
N SER A 142 8.07 -12.33 -1.87
CA SER A 142 7.82 -10.90 -1.71
C SER A 142 6.54 -10.62 -0.92
N LEU A 143 5.48 -11.39 -1.18
CA LEU A 143 4.19 -11.20 -0.52
C LEU A 143 4.22 -11.67 0.95
N LEU A 144 4.84 -12.80 1.25
CA LEU A 144 5.04 -13.26 2.63
C LEU A 144 5.84 -12.25 3.45
N LYS A 145 6.93 -11.70 2.88
CA LYS A 145 7.74 -10.68 3.55
C LYS A 145 6.98 -9.37 3.80
N ALA A 146 6.10 -8.99 2.88
CA ALA A 146 5.41 -7.70 2.94
C ALA A 146 4.12 -7.72 3.77
N PHE A 147 3.41 -8.85 3.80
CA PHE A 147 2.05 -8.91 4.33
C PHE A 147 1.88 -9.84 5.54
N THR A 148 2.93 -10.50 6.00
CA THR A 148 2.86 -11.36 7.19
C THR A 148 3.86 -10.97 8.25
N PHE A 149 3.62 -11.41 9.48
CA PHE A 149 4.56 -11.28 10.60
C PHE A 149 5.34 -12.59 10.84
N LEU A 150 5.39 -13.48 9.86
CA LEU A 150 6.11 -14.74 9.96
C LEU A 150 7.61 -14.53 10.16
N PRO A 151 8.27 -15.33 10.98
CA PRO A 151 9.72 -15.32 11.12
C PRO A 151 10.42 -15.60 9.79
N LYS A 152 11.58 -14.97 9.57
CA LYS A 152 12.38 -15.17 8.36
C LYS A 152 12.59 -16.64 7.98
N ALA A 153 12.92 -17.49 8.98
CA ALA A 153 13.15 -18.91 8.76
C ALA A 153 11.91 -19.65 8.22
N GLU A 154 10.72 -19.24 8.65
CA GLU A 154 9.46 -19.81 8.17
C GLU A 154 9.16 -19.38 6.74
N ILE A 155 9.40 -18.11 6.40
CA ILE A 155 9.27 -17.61 5.03
C ILE A 155 10.21 -18.37 4.09
N GLU A 156 11.48 -18.54 4.48
CA GLU A 156 12.48 -19.29 3.68
C GLU A 156 12.07 -20.76 3.50
N ARG A 157 11.48 -21.39 4.54
CA ARG A 157 10.93 -22.75 4.46
C ARG A 157 9.81 -22.84 3.43
N LEU A 158 8.82 -21.94 3.53
CA LEU A 158 7.65 -21.91 2.63
C LEU A 158 8.05 -21.65 1.17
N VAL A 159 8.99 -20.74 0.94
CA VAL A 159 9.51 -20.46 -0.41
C VAL A 159 10.19 -21.71 -1.00
N LYS A 160 11.04 -22.36 -0.22
CA LYS A 160 11.69 -23.61 -0.62
C LYS A 160 10.70 -24.74 -0.92
N GLU A 161 9.65 -24.85 -0.09
CA GLU A 161 8.58 -25.84 -0.32
C GLU A 161 7.83 -25.55 -1.63
N SER A 162 7.58 -24.28 -1.95
CA SER A 162 6.96 -23.90 -3.23
C SER A 162 7.80 -24.32 -4.45
N GLU A 163 9.13 -24.35 -4.33
CA GLU A 163 10.03 -24.81 -5.40
C GLU A 163 10.04 -26.33 -5.54
N THR A 164 9.98 -27.05 -4.43
CA THR A 164 10.11 -28.51 -4.41
C THR A 164 8.79 -29.25 -4.57
N ASN A 165 7.69 -28.66 -4.11
CA ASN A 165 6.34 -29.24 -4.13
C ASN A 165 5.26 -28.18 -4.43
N PRO A 166 5.29 -27.54 -5.60
CA PRO A 166 4.36 -26.44 -5.93
C PRO A 166 2.89 -26.85 -5.85
N GLY A 167 2.59 -28.13 -6.06
CA GLY A 167 1.22 -28.67 -6.00
C GLY A 167 0.58 -28.61 -4.60
N ALA A 168 1.39 -28.57 -3.55
CA ALA A 168 0.87 -28.45 -2.17
C ALA A 168 0.32 -27.06 -1.87
N ARG A 169 0.83 -26.01 -2.55
CA ARG A 169 0.42 -24.61 -2.37
C ARG A 169 0.43 -24.16 -0.91
N GLU A 170 1.41 -24.62 -0.14
CA GLU A 170 1.50 -24.34 1.30
C GLU A 170 1.77 -22.84 1.54
N ALA A 171 2.68 -22.23 0.76
CA ALA A 171 2.99 -20.81 0.86
C ALA A 171 1.77 -19.93 0.59
N GLN A 172 0.98 -20.24 -0.45
CA GLN A 172 -0.24 -19.51 -0.76
C GLN A 172 -1.30 -19.68 0.32
N ARG A 173 -1.44 -20.90 0.85
CA ARG A 173 -2.39 -21.18 1.94
C ARG A 173 -2.05 -20.41 3.19
N THR A 174 -0.77 -20.40 3.55
CA THR A 174 -0.26 -19.66 4.71
C THR A 174 -0.43 -18.15 4.50
N LEU A 175 -0.04 -17.62 3.35
CA LEU A 175 -0.23 -16.20 3.02
C LEU A 175 -1.70 -15.79 3.13
N ALA A 176 -2.60 -16.57 2.51
CA ALA A 176 -4.04 -16.26 2.50
C ALA A 176 -4.63 -16.33 3.91
N TRP A 177 -4.20 -17.30 4.72
CA TRP A 177 -4.63 -17.42 6.11
C TRP A 177 -4.17 -16.24 6.96
N GLU A 178 -2.87 -15.93 6.93
CA GLU A 178 -2.27 -14.85 7.73
C GLU A 178 -2.91 -13.50 7.40
N VAL A 179 -3.04 -13.17 6.10
CA VAL A 179 -3.54 -11.85 5.70
C VAL A 179 -5.06 -11.73 5.91
N THR A 180 -5.82 -12.80 5.66
CA THR A 180 -7.27 -12.78 5.89
C THR A 180 -7.58 -12.73 7.38
N SER A 181 -6.87 -13.48 8.20
CA SER A 181 -7.03 -13.46 9.67
C SER A 181 -6.66 -12.10 10.27
N LEU A 182 -5.64 -11.45 9.73
CA LEU A 182 -5.25 -10.10 10.16
C LEU A 182 -6.36 -9.06 9.89
N VAL A 183 -7.06 -9.18 8.75
CA VAL A 183 -8.05 -8.17 8.31
C VAL A 183 -9.45 -8.50 8.80
N HIS A 184 -9.89 -9.74 8.71
CA HIS A 184 -11.26 -10.19 8.94
C HIS A 184 -11.43 -11.06 10.20
N GLY A 185 -10.33 -11.45 10.84
CA GLY A 185 -10.33 -12.36 11.99
C GLY A 185 -10.28 -13.84 11.60
N GLU A 186 -9.87 -14.67 12.55
CA GLU A 186 -9.68 -16.11 12.34
C GLU A 186 -10.99 -16.85 12.02
N GLU A 187 -12.10 -16.43 12.64
CA GLU A 187 -13.41 -17.05 12.42
C GLU A 187 -13.86 -16.91 10.95
N ALA A 188 -13.85 -15.69 10.41
CA ALA A 188 -14.18 -15.43 9.01
C ALA A 188 -13.22 -16.14 8.04
N THR A 189 -11.94 -16.25 8.41
CA THR A 189 -10.94 -16.97 7.63
C THR A 189 -11.23 -18.47 7.56
N ASN A 190 -11.59 -19.08 8.69
CA ASN A 190 -11.95 -20.49 8.73
C ASN A 190 -13.21 -20.77 7.93
N GLN A 191 -14.22 -19.89 8.01
CA GLN A 191 -15.43 -19.98 7.18
C GLN A 191 -15.09 -19.88 5.69
N ALA A 192 -14.19 -18.97 5.29
CA ALA A 192 -13.74 -18.86 3.91
C ALA A 192 -13.03 -20.12 3.41
N ILE A 193 -12.22 -20.76 4.26
CA ILE A 193 -11.55 -22.04 3.95
C ILE A 193 -12.54 -23.18 3.81
N GLU A 194 -13.51 -23.28 4.70
CA GLU A 194 -14.57 -24.28 4.64
C GLU A 194 -15.42 -24.12 3.36
N ALA A 195 -15.79 -22.87 3.02
CA ALA A 195 -16.50 -22.57 1.78
C ALA A 195 -15.68 -22.98 0.54
N ALA A 196 -14.37 -22.68 0.52
CA ALA A 196 -13.50 -23.12 -0.56
C ALA A 196 -13.40 -24.66 -0.65
N GLY A 197 -13.34 -25.34 0.48
CA GLY A 197 -13.35 -26.80 0.57
C GLY A 197 -14.66 -27.41 0.05
N ALA A 198 -15.80 -26.81 0.36
CA ALA A 198 -17.09 -27.27 -0.10
C ALA A 198 -17.30 -27.04 -1.61
N LEU A 199 -16.84 -25.91 -2.15
CA LEU A 199 -16.98 -25.57 -3.58
C LEU A 199 -16.03 -26.37 -4.49
N PHE A 200 -14.79 -26.62 -4.04
CA PHE A 200 -13.75 -27.22 -4.86
C PHE A 200 -13.28 -28.61 -4.34
N GLY A 201 -13.67 -28.98 -3.12
CA GLY A 201 -13.40 -30.28 -2.51
C GLY A 201 -14.38 -31.35 -2.97
N ARG A 202 -13.99 -32.63 -2.83
CA ARG A 202 -14.87 -33.75 -3.09
C ARG A 202 -15.79 -33.99 -1.88
N GLY A 203 -16.96 -33.30 -1.85
CA GLY A 203 -18.04 -33.65 -0.90
C GLY A 203 -18.15 -32.77 0.34
N GLY A 204 -18.04 -31.47 0.24
CA GLY A 204 -18.40 -30.52 1.30
C GLY A 204 -19.90 -30.29 1.41
N ASP A 205 -20.41 -30.15 2.64
CA ASP A 205 -21.79 -29.77 2.91
C ASP A 205 -21.96 -28.26 2.75
N LEU A 206 -22.64 -27.84 1.69
CA LEU A 206 -22.92 -26.41 1.40
C LEU A 206 -23.95 -25.81 2.36
N SER A 207 -24.68 -26.64 3.12
CA SER A 207 -25.75 -26.15 4.01
C SER A 207 -25.23 -25.37 5.25
N SER A 208 -23.96 -25.47 5.54
CA SER A 208 -23.31 -24.77 6.65
C SER A 208 -22.66 -23.42 6.26
N ILE A 209 -22.71 -23.05 4.98
CA ILE A 209 -22.05 -21.83 4.48
C ILE A 209 -23.09 -20.71 4.42
N ASP A 210 -22.77 -19.59 5.08
CA ASP A 210 -23.59 -18.37 5.04
C ASP A 210 -23.56 -17.76 3.62
N GLU A 211 -24.74 -17.34 3.12
CA GLU A 211 -24.90 -16.69 1.81
C GLU A 211 -23.97 -15.49 1.65
N ALA A 212 -23.80 -14.68 2.71
CA ALA A 212 -22.88 -13.54 2.75
C ALA A 212 -21.39 -13.92 2.55
N THR A 213 -21.02 -15.17 2.81
CA THR A 213 -19.66 -15.68 2.59
C THR A 213 -19.41 -16.00 1.12
N LEU A 214 -20.47 -16.29 0.34
CA LEU A 214 -20.36 -16.70 -1.06
C LEU A 214 -20.56 -15.55 -2.05
N GLU A 215 -21.19 -14.44 -1.65
CA GLU A 215 -21.34 -13.22 -2.44
C GLU A 215 -20.06 -12.38 -2.48
#